data_48e10aac440ac64deae90804a117eb2c
#
_entry.id   48e10aac440ac64deae90804a117eb2c
#
_cell.length_a   1.000
_cell.length_b   1.000
_cell.length_c   1.000
_cell.angle_alpha   90.00
_cell.angle_beta   90.00
_cell.angle_gamma   90.00
#
_symmetry.space_group_name_H-M   'P 1'
#
loop_
_entity.id
_entity.type
_entity.pdbx_description
1 polymer ?
#
loop_
_entity_poly.entity_id
_entity_poly.type
_entity_poly.pdbx_seq_one_letter_code
_entity_poly.pdbx_strand_id
1 'polypeptide(L)'
;MAEISVQELHKYFGEHHVLKGLSFDLQPGERASIVGPNGCGKSTLLKILAGLQDYDGGNVVINKGSRLGLLEQLPVYDPDTTVREVLWQAFSYLEGMAEEMRRMEALMADGQDVDLNRYSRLQTAFEDGGGYDLQVAYDRMTGGLKIDPAMQERPFMSLSGGEKTRVNLARLMLSGTDLLLLDEPTNHLDMDSIEWLESYLKSFRGTVLIVSHDRYFLDNVTTRTLELRDGVIVNWPGNYSYFTEKRDELARQLEAAKKRQDKEIARLEKAVGNLHLWAFMGNDALHKRAFSMQKRIDRMERIQTIRQERKMKNQFNLAAQSGEDVFAIENLAVGFDKPLVQDFTSMVFRGERIAILGPNGAGKTTLLTTLLHLQNPMAGRVYDGVGVKPGYLPQNVHFDHPERNLVDTLLYETNCSTQEARDRLAAFNFKGEEVFKTVSVLSGGEKTRLKLCLFMYQKINTLFLDEPTNHLDILSREWVEDAIDDFSETMIFVSHDRYFIDRFATRIWLVEDGRIIDFLGGYREFKEQRERQLQSEAAMREREKKAAKAEKSPKEDKPKSENVRNRENEKKKKERQKKIAALEKQLEQLESDMAACPAEDYVKLGELFQQKEAAEEALLLLYEEDEG
;
A
#
# COMPACT_ATOMS: atom_id res chain seq x y z
N MET A 1 5.44 22.88 -18.95
CA MET A 1 6.02 21.73 -19.70
C MET A 1 5.78 20.50 -18.88
N ALA A 2 5.51 19.36 -19.49
CA ALA A 2 5.42 18.10 -18.77
C ALA A 2 6.76 17.75 -18.12
N GLU A 3 6.74 17.11 -16.95
CA GLU A 3 7.95 16.62 -16.28
C GLU A 3 8.52 15.39 -16.99
N ILE A 4 7.64 14.50 -17.42
CA ILE A 4 7.95 13.36 -18.28
C ILE A 4 7.01 13.40 -19.49
N SER A 5 7.52 13.19 -20.68
CA SER A 5 6.74 12.94 -21.89
C SER A 5 7.27 11.71 -22.61
N VAL A 6 6.43 10.71 -22.79
CA VAL A 6 6.71 9.48 -23.51
C VAL A 6 5.81 9.41 -24.73
N GLN A 7 6.39 9.15 -25.90
CA GLN A 7 5.67 9.08 -27.19
C GLN A 7 6.09 7.84 -27.95
N GLU A 8 5.11 7.00 -28.30
CA GLU A 8 5.27 5.79 -29.11
C GLU A 8 6.47 4.90 -28.66
N LEU A 9 6.61 4.68 -27.35
CA LEU A 9 7.72 3.92 -26.79
C LEU A 9 7.59 2.44 -27.10
N HIS A 10 8.62 1.86 -27.74
CA HIS A 10 8.71 0.45 -28.05
C HIS A 10 9.91 -0.21 -27.38
N LYS A 11 9.69 -1.43 -26.83
CA LYS A 11 10.77 -2.25 -26.26
C LYS A 11 10.57 -3.72 -26.60
N TYR A 12 11.64 -4.35 -27.09
CA TYR A 12 11.70 -5.77 -27.40
C TYR A 12 12.74 -6.46 -26.51
N PHE A 13 12.47 -7.71 -26.15
CA PHE A 13 13.43 -8.65 -25.57
C PHE A 13 13.45 -9.91 -26.46
N GLY A 14 14.43 -10.00 -27.32
CA GLY A 14 14.43 -11.00 -28.40
C GLY A 14 13.20 -10.85 -29.29
N GLU A 15 12.37 -11.89 -29.39
CA GLU A 15 11.12 -11.86 -30.17
C GLU A 15 9.92 -11.29 -29.40
N HIS A 16 10.07 -11.07 -28.09
CA HIS A 16 8.97 -10.59 -27.25
C HIS A 16 8.86 -9.07 -27.31
N HIS A 17 7.75 -8.55 -27.85
CA HIS A 17 7.41 -7.14 -27.85
C HIS A 17 6.72 -6.78 -26.54
N VAL A 18 7.47 -6.22 -25.58
CA VAL A 18 7.01 -5.93 -24.22
C VAL A 18 6.27 -4.61 -24.13
N LEU A 19 6.82 -3.53 -24.72
CA LEU A 19 6.17 -2.21 -24.78
C LEU A 19 5.82 -1.89 -26.23
N LYS A 20 4.55 -1.58 -26.51
CA LYS A 20 3.97 -1.54 -27.87
C LYS A 20 3.41 -0.16 -28.20
N GLY A 21 4.28 0.86 -28.27
CA GLY A 21 3.87 2.22 -28.60
C GLY A 21 3.24 2.95 -27.42
N LEU A 22 3.87 2.91 -26.24
CA LEU A 22 3.37 3.61 -25.06
C LEU A 22 3.45 5.11 -25.24
N SER A 23 2.37 5.82 -24.90
CA SER A 23 2.32 7.28 -24.92
C SER A 23 1.60 7.80 -23.68
N PHE A 24 2.30 8.60 -22.88
CA PHE A 24 1.75 9.30 -21.73
C PHE A 24 2.63 10.49 -21.33
N ASP A 25 2.08 11.38 -20.53
CA ASP A 25 2.79 12.51 -19.94
C ASP A 25 2.53 12.59 -18.43
N LEU A 26 3.46 13.16 -17.68
CA LEU A 26 3.29 13.50 -16.27
C LEU A 26 3.59 14.98 -16.08
N GLN A 27 2.73 15.66 -15.31
CA GLN A 27 2.90 17.07 -14.99
C GLN A 27 3.77 17.25 -13.74
N PRO A 28 4.45 18.39 -13.56
CA PRO A 28 5.20 18.70 -12.35
C PRO A 28 4.31 18.60 -11.09
N GLY A 29 4.81 17.91 -10.07
CA GLY A 29 4.09 17.69 -8.81
C GLY A 29 2.97 16.65 -8.88
N GLU A 30 2.80 15.97 -10.00
CA GLU A 30 1.81 14.90 -10.17
C GLU A 30 2.27 13.60 -9.48
N ARG A 31 1.34 12.88 -8.87
CA ARG A 31 1.57 11.56 -8.26
C ARG A 31 0.77 10.52 -9.02
N ALA A 32 1.46 9.73 -9.83
CA ALA A 32 0.85 8.70 -10.66
C ALA A 32 1.31 7.30 -10.25
N SER A 33 0.42 6.33 -10.41
CA SER A 33 0.73 4.89 -10.26
C SER A 33 0.76 4.19 -11.61
N ILE A 34 1.62 3.17 -11.74
CA ILE A 34 1.57 2.19 -12.83
C ILE A 34 1.06 0.87 -12.25
N VAL A 35 -0.05 0.39 -12.77
CA VAL A 35 -0.65 -0.89 -12.39
C VAL A 35 -0.70 -1.84 -13.57
N GLY A 36 -0.65 -3.14 -13.31
CA GLY A 36 -0.70 -4.18 -14.36
C GLY A 36 -0.17 -5.52 -13.89
N PRO A 37 -0.37 -6.60 -14.65
CA PRO A 37 0.09 -7.95 -14.31
C PRO A 37 1.62 -8.02 -14.14
N ASN A 38 2.10 -9.07 -13.44
CA ASN A 38 3.53 -9.34 -13.39
C ASN A 38 4.08 -9.65 -14.80
N GLY A 39 5.27 -9.15 -15.09
CA GLY A 39 5.92 -9.34 -16.39
C GLY A 39 5.39 -8.47 -17.54
N CYS A 40 4.42 -7.57 -17.32
CA CYS A 40 3.91 -6.67 -18.38
C CYS A 40 4.86 -5.52 -18.75
N GLY A 41 5.99 -5.34 -18.03
CA GLY A 41 6.99 -4.33 -18.36
C GLY A 41 7.02 -3.09 -17.45
N LYS A 42 6.40 -3.12 -16.26
CA LYS A 42 6.38 -1.99 -15.32
C LYS A 42 7.79 -1.53 -14.91
N SER A 43 8.60 -2.44 -14.38
CA SER A 43 9.98 -2.14 -13.98
C SER A 43 10.87 -1.80 -15.20
N THR A 44 10.62 -2.42 -16.37
CA THR A 44 11.29 -2.06 -17.62
C THR A 44 11.03 -0.61 -18.00
N LEU A 45 9.78 -0.15 -17.87
CA LEU A 45 9.42 1.24 -18.12
C LEU A 45 10.14 2.20 -17.17
N LEU A 46 10.16 1.90 -15.87
CA LEU A 46 10.90 2.72 -14.89
C LEU A 46 12.40 2.79 -15.21
N LYS A 47 13.03 1.68 -15.62
CA LYS A 47 14.44 1.63 -16.02
C LYS A 47 14.74 2.47 -17.25
N ILE A 48 13.85 2.42 -18.25
CA ILE A 48 13.97 3.25 -19.46
C ILE A 48 13.88 4.73 -19.08
N LEU A 49 12.91 5.11 -18.24
CA LEU A 49 12.77 6.49 -17.75
C LEU A 49 14.00 6.94 -16.96
N ALA A 50 14.62 6.04 -16.21
CA ALA A 50 15.84 6.34 -15.47
C ALA A 50 17.11 6.35 -16.34
N GLY A 51 17.01 6.03 -17.64
CA GLY A 51 18.15 5.94 -18.54
C GLY A 51 19.06 4.73 -18.27
N LEU A 52 18.59 3.75 -17.50
CA LEU A 52 19.33 2.51 -17.18
C LEU A 52 19.12 1.42 -18.23
N GLN A 53 18.16 1.58 -19.10
CA GLN A 53 17.82 0.63 -20.14
C GLN A 53 17.46 1.35 -21.44
N ASP A 54 18.03 0.88 -22.55
CA ASP A 54 17.72 1.38 -23.88
C ASP A 54 16.33 0.92 -24.34
N TYR A 55 15.73 1.70 -25.25
CA TYR A 55 14.48 1.38 -25.92
C TYR A 55 14.68 1.32 -27.45
N ASP A 56 13.77 0.63 -28.14
CA ASP A 56 13.96 0.28 -29.54
C ASP A 56 13.24 1.24 -30.50
N GLY A 57 12.31 2.06 -29.98
CA GLY A 57 11.59 3.07 -30.77
C GLY A 57 10.80 4.03 -29.91
N GLY A 58 10.43 5.16 -30.47
CA GLY A 58 9.71 6.23 -29.78
C GLY A 58 10.62 7.33 -29.24
N ASN A 59 10.07 8.16 -28.35
CA ASN A 59 10.79 9.27 -27.74
C ASN A 59 10.44 9.40 -26.26
N VAL A 60 11.47 9.61 -25.43
CA VAL A 60 11.34 9.86 -23.99
C VAL A 60 12.01 11.19 -23.69
N VAL A 61 11.26 12.13 -23.14
CA VAL A 61 11.74 13.45 -22.76
C VAL A 61 11.46 13.66 -21.28
N ILE A 62 12.51 13.93 -20.52
CA ILE A 62 12.46 14.34 -19.12
C ILE A 62 12.90 15.77 -19.04
N ASN A 63 12.29 16.57 -18.17
CA ASN A 63 12.60 17.98 -18.00
C ASN A 63 14.08 18.18 -17.65
N LYS A 64 14.78 19.00 -18.46
CA LYS A 64 16.20 19.28 -18.26
C LYS A 64 16.39 20.11 -16.98
N GLY A 65 16.93 19.51 -15.96
CA GLY A 65 17.20 20.16 -14.67
C GLY A 65 16.55 19.45 -13.50
N SER A 66 15.59 18.57 -13.73
CA SER A 66 15.00 17.74 -12.68
C SER A 66 15.94 16.59 -12.29
N ARG A 67 16.21 16.50 -11.00
CA ARG A 67 17.02 15.39 -10.43
C ARG A 67 16.12 14.18 -10.27
N LEU A 68 16.41 13.14 -11.08
CA LEU A 68 15.68 11.89 -11.05
C LEU A 68 16.27 10.94 -10.02
N GLY A 69 15.41 10.31 -9.22
CA GLY A 69 15.76 9.24 -8.31
C GLY A 69 14.95 7.99 -8.61
N LEU A 70 15.63 6.85 -8.78
CA LEU A 70 15.00 5.55 -8.96
C LEU A 70 15.28 4.66 -7.74
N LEU A 71 14.20 4.14 -7.14
CA LEU A 71 14.29 3.05 -6.17
C LEU A 71 14.24 1.72 -6.92
N GLU A 72 15.42 1.16 -7.18
CA GLU A 72 15.54 -0.15 -7.80
C GLU A 72 16.68 -0.94 -7.16
N GLN A 73 17.75 -1.16 -7.86
CA GLN A 73 18.86 -2.00 -7.37
C GLN A 73 19.66 -1.31 -6.27
N LEU A 74 20.04 -2.13 -5.28
CA LEU A 74 20.90 -1.70 -4.18
C LEU A 74 22.27 -1.32 -4.74
N PRO A 75 22.74 -0.08 -4.51
CA PRO A 75 24.09 0.28 -4.86
C PRO A 75 25.10 -0.65 -4.16
N VAL A 76 26.19 -0.94 -4.83
CA VAL A 76 27.30 -1.67 -4.24
C VAL A 76 28.22 -0.64 -3.58
N TYR A 77 28.41 -0.78 -2.27
CA TYR A 77 29.31 0.04 -1.47
C TYR A 77 30.53 -0.76 -1.07
N ASP A 78 31.57 -0.09 -0.65
CA ASP A 78 32.71 -0.74 -0.03
C ASP A 78 32.27 -1.55 1.21
N PRO A 79 32.89 -2.71 1.50
CA PRO A 79 32.42 -3.61 2.57
C PRO A 79 32.27 -2.96 3.93
N ASP A 80 33.11 -1.98 4.25
CA ASP A 80 33.18 -1.32 5.56
C ASP A 80 32.30 -0.06 5.64
N THR A 81 31.69 0.39 4.52
CA THR A 81 30.84 1.59 4.49
C THR A 81 29.63 1.41 5.41
N THR A 82 29.50 2.27 6.41
CA THR A 82 28.41 2.25 7.37
C THR A 82 27.10 2.79 6.76
N VAL A 83 25.97 2.40 7.35
CA VAL A 83 24.65 2.93 6.97
C VAL A 83 24.61 4.45 7.12
N ARG A 84 25.23 5.00 8.17
CA ARG A 84 25.34 6.45 8.38
C ARG A 84 26.04 7.13 7.21
N GLU A 85 27.17 6.62 6.77
CA GLU A 85 27.90 7.18 5.63
C GLU A 85 27.11 7.12 4.34
N VAL A 86 26.41 5.99 4.09
CA VAL A 86 25.51 5.86 2.93
C VAL A 86 24.41 6.93 2.92
N LEU A 87 23.82 7.21 4.09
CA LEU A 87 22.78 8.23 4.19
C LEU A 87 23.33 9.64 4.06
N TRP A 88 24.51 9.93 4.62
CA TRP A 88 25.17 11.25 4.50
C TRP A 88 25.62 11.54 3.07
N GLN A 89 26.04 10.54 2.30
CA GLN A 89 26.35 10.71 0.87
C GLN A 89 25.18 11.29 0.05
N ALA A 90 23.93 11.11 0.52
CA ALA A 90 22.76 11.71 -0.11
C ALA A 90 22.81 13.25 -0.14
N PHE A 91 23.52 13.86 0.81
CA PHE A 91 23.69 15.32 0.91
C PHE A 91 24.89 15.88 0.12
N SER A 92 25.64 15.03 -0.59
CA SER A 92 26.85 15.42 -1.32
C SER A 92 26.63 16.60 -2.28
N TYR A 93 25.43 16.72 -2.86
CA TYR A 93 25.07 17.83 -3.72
C TYR A 93 24.98 19.17 -2.95
N LEU A 94 24.49 19.17 -1.70
CA LEU A 94 24.44 20.34 -0.81
C LEU A 94 25.83 20.67 -0.25
N GLU A 95 26.60 19.64 0.10
CA GLU A 95 27.99 19.83 0.53
C GLU A 95 28.82 20.49 -0.56
N GLY A 96 28.66 20.04 -1.83
CA GLY A 96 29.32 20.69 -2.98
C GLY A 96 28.90 22.16 -3.16
N MET A 97 27.61 22.49 -2.96
CA MET A 97 27.15 23.88 -2.98
C MET A 97 27.77 24.71 -1.83
N ALA A 98 27.78 24.13 -0.62
CA ALA A 98 28.37 24.78 0.55
C ALA A 98 29.88 25.05 0.39
N GLU A 99 30.61 24.11 -0.21
CA GLU A 99 32.04 24.30 -0.52
C GLU A 99 32.26 25.37 -1.57
N GLU A 100 31.44 25.42 -2.61
CA GLU A 100 31.53 26.46 -3.63
C GLU A 100 31.22 27.85 -3.03
N MET A 101 30.18 27.94 -2.19
CA MET A 101 29.85 29.19 -1.46
C MET A 101 31.01 29.64 -0.60
N ARG A 102 31.59 28.76 0.23
CA ARG A 102 32.76 29.09 1.08
C ARG A 102 33.96 29.54 0.24
N ARG A 103 34.20 28.90 -0.92
CA ARG A 103 35.27 29.30 -1.84
C ARG A 103 35.05 30.72 -2.39
N MET A 104 33.81 31.03 -2.78
CA MET A 104 33.42 32.35 -3.25
C MET A 104 33.54 33.41 -2.13
N GLU A 105 33.14 33.09 -0.91
CA GLU A 105 33.27 33.93 0.28
C GLU A 105 34.76 34.25 0.59
N ALA A 106 35.64 33.25 0.51
CA ALA A 106 37.07 33.43 0.69
C ALA A 106 37.66 34.38 -0.36
N LEU A 107 37.28 34.23 -1.64
CA LEU A 107 37.71 35.13 -2.72
C LEU A 107 37.20 36.57 -2.50
N MET A 108 35.95 36.73 -2.01
CA MET A 108 35.43 38.07 -1.64
C MET A 108 36.20 38.68 -0.49
N ALA A 109 36.59 37.90 0.52
CA ALA A 109 37.40 38.36 1.65
C ALA A 109 38.79 38.82 1.23
N ASP A 110 39.37 38.16 0.20
CA ASP A 110 40.66 38.53 -0.40
C ASP A 110 40.57 39.72 -1.38
N GLY A 111 39.39 40.32 -1.55
CA GLY A 111 39.16 41.48 -2.42
C GLY A 111 39.15 41.16 -3.91
N GLN A 112 38.98 39.90 -4.27
CA GLN A 112 38.86 39.47 -5.66
C GLN A 112 37.42 39.65 -6.18
N ASP A 113 37.31 39.92 -7.47
CA ASP A 113 35.98 40.08 -8.12
C ASP A 113 35.28 38.74 -8.25
N VAL A 114 34.09 38.61 -7.65
CA VAL A 114 33.29 37.38 -7.64
C VAL A 114 31.91 37.68 -8.21
N ASP A 115 31.40 36.78 -9.02
CA ASP A 115 30.02 36.87 -9.55
C ASP A 115 28.97 36.72 -8.43
N LEU A 116 28.53 37.89 -7.91
CA LEU A 116 27.51 37.97 -6.86
C LEU A 116 26.16 37.35 -7.28
N ASN A 117 25.83 37.37 -8.57
CA ASN A 117 24.59 36.74 -9.06
C ASN A 117 24.68 35.20 -8.96
N ARG A 118 25.87 34.65 -9.23
CA ARG A 118 26.13 33.22 -9.07
C ARG A 118 26.07 32.81 -7.60
N TYR A 119 26.68 33.60 -6.71
CA TYR A 119 26.62 33.36 -5.27
C TYR A 119 25.19 33.39 -4.74
N SER A 120 24.39 34.40 -5.11
CA SER A 120 23.00 34.52 -4.69
C SER A 120 22.13 33.34 -5.19
N ARG A 121 22.36 32.88 -6.43
CA ARG A 121 21.64 31.67 -6.95
C ARG A 121 22.04 30.41 -6.20
N LEU A 122 23.32 30.24 -5.88
CA LEU A 122 23.82 29.11 -5.09
C LEU A 122 23.24 29.12 -3.69
N GLN A 123 23.23 30.28 -3.03
CA GLN A 123 22.66 30.45 -1.70
C GLN A 123 21.17 30.12 -1.70
N THR A 124 20.40 30.65 -2.64
CA THR A 124 18.97 30.33 -2.76
C THR A 124 18.76 28.85 -3.00
N ALA A 125 19.53 28.21 -3.89
CA ALA A 125 19.44 26.81 -4.16
C ALA A 125 19.82 25.93 -2.94
N PHE A 126 20.80 26.36 -2.14
CA PHE A 126 21.20 25.71 -0.91
C PHE A 126 20.11 25.82 0.18
N GLU A 127 19.50 27.01 0.34
CA GLU A 127 18.37 27.25 1.25
C GLU A 127 17.14 26.46 0.84
N ASP A 128 16.74 26.52 -0.42
CA ASP A 128 15.61 25.78 -0.97
C ASP A 128 15.81 24.26 -0.86
N GLY A 129 17.05 23.79 -0.96
CA GLY A 129 17.44 22.39 -0.75
C GLY A 129 17.48 21.96 0.72
N GLY A 130 17.23 22.85 1.68
CA GLY A 130 17.26 22.56 3.12
C GLY A 130 18.68 22.42 3.68
N GLY A 131 19.67 23.09 3.09
CA GLY A 131 21.08 22.94 3.44
C GLY A 131 21.44 23.32 4.89
N TYR A 132 20.61 24.11 5.58
CA TYR A 132 20.78 24.42 7.00
C TYR A 132 20.15 23.41 7.96
N ASP A 133 19.24 22.53 7.47
CA ASP A 133 18.44 21.61 8.29
C ASP A 133 18.77 20.12 8.03
N LEU A 134 20.01 19.83 7.56
CA LEU A 134 20.41 18.48 7.15
C LEU A 134 20.21 17.44 8.26
N GLN A 135 20.56 17.79 9.51
CA GLN A 135 20.38 16.88 10.65
C GLN A 135 18.90 16.60 10.92
N VAL A 136 18.05 17.63 10.81
CA VAL A 136 16.60 17.47 11.01
C VAL A 136 16.00 16.55 9.93
N ALA A 137 16.42 16.75 8.67
CA ALA A 137 16.02 15.90 7.57
C ALA A 137 16.49 14.44 7.78
N TYR A 138 17.74 14.27 8.19
CA TYR A 138 18.32 12.96 8.52
C TYR A 138 17.53 12.26 9.62
N ASP A 139 17.31 12.93 10.76
CA ASP A 139 16.61 12.36 11.92
C ASP A 139 15.15 12.02 11.59
N ARG A 140 14.49 12.85 10.77
CA ARG A 140 13.13 12.59 10.29
C ARG A 140 13.05 11.34 9.42
N MET A 141 14.01 11.15 8.50
CA MET A 141 14.06 9.99 7.61
C MET A 141 14.38 8.70 8.36
N THR A 142 15.42 8.74 9.20
CA THR A 142 15.84 7.57 9.99
C THR A 142 14.77 7.15 10.98
N GLY A 143 14.13 8.11 11.64
CA GLY A 143 13.01 7.85 12.55
C GLY A 143 11.80 7.24 11.85
N GLY A 144 11.39 7.82 10.71
CA GLY A 144 10.23 7.36 9.96
C GLY A 144 10.37 5.97 9.35
N LEU A 145 11.57 5.64 8.88
CA LEU A 145 11.88 4.33 8.31
C LEU A 145 12.48 3.34 9.35
N LYS A 146 12.44 3.71 10.64
CA LYS A 146 12.93 2.87 11.75
C LYS A 146 14.36 2.37 11.54
N ILE A 147 15.25 3.26 11.09
CA ILE A 147 16.70 3.04 10.99
C ILE A 147 17.31 3.48 12.32
N ASP A 148 17.38 2.55 13.28
CA ASP A 148 17.83 2.85 14.63
C ASP A 148 19.35 3.17 14.69
N PRO A 149 19.85 3.79 15.78
CA PRO A 149 21.25 4.15 15.91
C PRO A 149 22.20 2.92 15.84
N ALA A 150 21.76 1.76 16.31
CA ALA A 150 22.59 0.55 16.25
C ALA A 150 22.74 0.08 14.80
N MET A 151 21.67 0.17 13.99
CA MET A 151 21.70 -0.13 12.56
C MET A 151 22.56 0.87 11.79
N GLN A 152 22.57 2.16 12.18
CA GLN A 152 23.34 3.20 11.50
C GLN A 152 24.85 2.96 11.56
N GLU A 153 25.35 2.32 12.61
CA GLU A 153 26.77 1.99 12.79
C GLU A 153 27.19 0.67 12.12
N ARG A 154 26.23 -0.11 11.60
CA ARG A 154 26.54 -1.38 10.91
C ARG A 154 27.01 -1.12 9.48
N PRO A 155 27.92 -1.97 8.94
CA PRO A 155 28.25 -1.96 7.51
C PRO A 155 27.01 -2.23 6.66
N PHE A 156 26.78 -1.41 5.63
CA PHE A 156 25.61 -1.54 4.73
C PHE A 156 25.51 -2.93 4.11
N MET A 157 26.65 -3.52 3.75
CA MET A 157 26.69 -4.85 3.13
C MET A 157 26.24 -5.97 4.07
N SER A 158 26.33 -5.78 5.40
CA SER A 158 25.90 -6.75 6.42
C SER A 158 24.39 -6.79 6.65
N LEU A 159 23.65 -5.83 6.10
CA LEU A 159 22.21 -5.71 6.28
C LEU A 159 21.45 -6.80 5.51
N SER A 160 20.28 -7.18 6.03
CA SER A 160 19.31 -7.99 5.29
C SER A 160 18.75 -7.24 4.07
N GLY A 161 18.16 -7.96 3.11
CA GLY A 161 17.58 -7.34 1.91
C GLY A 161 16.57 -6.25 2.24
N GLY A 162 15.67 -6.48 3.19
CA GLY A 162 14.68 -5.50 3.62
C GLY A 162 15.27 -4.28 4.31
N GLU A 163 16.30 -4.46 5.17
CA GLU A 163 17.04 -3.35 5.79
C GLU A 163 17.74 -2.50 4.73
N LYS A 164 18.39 -3.12 3.74
CA LYS A 164 19.02 -2.44 2.60
C LYS A 164 18.01 -1.60 1.82
N THR A 165 16.83 -2.15 1.55
CA THR A 165 15.77 -1.42 0.83
C THR A 165 15.32 -0.19 1.61
N ARG A 166 15.14 -0.28 2.94
CA ARG A 166 14.79 0.87 3.80
C ARG A 166 15.86 1.95 3.77
N VAL A 167 17.12 1.58 3.91
CA VAL A 167 18.24 2.52 3.86
C VAL A 167 18.36 3.19 2.49
N ASN A 168 18.19 2.44 1.40
CA ASN A 168 18.23 3.00 0.05
C ASN A 168 17.06 3.96 -0.22
N LEU A 169 15.86 3.64 0.28
CA LEU A 169 14.71 4.53 0.22
C LEU A 169 14.97 5.84 0.98
N ALA A 170 15.52 5.76 2.21
CA ALA A 170 15.91 6.94 2.98
C ALA A 170 16.94 7.80 2.24
N ARG A 171 17.99 7.17 1.70
CA ARG A 171 19.03 7.84 0.91
C ARG A 171 18.43 8.58 -0.30
N LEU A 172 17.54 7.90 -1.03
CA LEU A 172 16.89 8.49 -2.21
C LEU A 172 16.06 9.73 -1.83
N MET A 173 15.32 9.65 -0.74
CA MET A 173 14.52 10.79 -0.25
C MET A 173 15.36 11.95 0.27
N LEU A 174 16.55 11.68 0.81
CA LEU A 174 17.50 12.71 1.27
C LEU A 174 18.26 13.37 0.12
N SER A 175 18.36 12.74 -1.06
CA SER A 175 19.18 13.24 -2.17
C SER A 175 18.57 14.43 -2.93
N GLY A 176 17.49 15.02 -2.43
CA GLY A 176 16.88 16.23 -2.98
C GLY A 176 16.39 16.06 -4.42
N THR A 177 15.78 14.90 -4.72
CA THR A 177 15.22 14.56 -6.03
C THR A 177 13.95 15.34 -6.32
N ASP A 178 13.76 15.74 -7.58
CA ASP A 178 12.56 16.44 -8.06
C ASP A 178 11.56 15.46 -8.70
N LEU A 179 12.06 14.31 -9.16
CA LEU A 179 11.30 13.23 -9.78
C LEU A 179 11.66 11.89 -9.13
N LEU A 180 10.69 11.28 -8.45
CA LEU A 180 10.84 9.98 -7.80
C LEU A 180 10.19 8.87 -8.64
N LEU A 181 10.97 7.87 -9.01
CA LEU A 181 10.51 6.62 -9.61
C LEU A 181 10.64 5.51 -8.54
N LEU A 182 9.51 4.98 -8.08
CA LEU A 182 9.47 4.01 -6.99
C LEU A 182 8.95 2.66 -7.50
N ASP A 183 9.79 1.63 -7.46
CA ASP A 183 9.41 0.25 -7.80
C ASP A 183 9.20 -0.55 -6.51
N GLU A 184 7.95 -0.90 -6.20
CA GLU A 184 7.52 -1.65 -5.02
C GLU A 184 8.07 -1.09 -3.69
N PRO A 185 7.87 0.20 -3.38
CA PRO A 185 8.48 0.85 -2.20
C PRO A 185 7.94 0.32 -0.86
N THR A 186 6.77 -0.33 -0.87
CA THR A 186 6.13 -0.89 0.32
C THR A 186 6.66 -2.28 0.71
N ASN A 187 7.39 -2.94 -0.20
CA ASN A 187 7.96 -4.25 0.09
C ASN A 187 8.96 -4.17 1.25
N HIS A 188 8.85 -5.10 2.20
CA HIS A 188 9.69 -5.20 3.39
C HIS A 188 9.52 -4.08 4.43
N LEU A 189 8.56 -3.16 4.25
CA LEU A 189 8.18 -2.18 5.25
C LEU A 189 7.10 -2.75 6.17
N ASP A 190 7.16 -2.40 7.45
CA ASP A 190 6.04 -2.63 8.37
C ASP A 190 4.97 -1.53 8.21
N MET A 191 3.81 -1.74 8.82
CA MET A 191 2.65 -0.85 8.64
C MET A 191 2.95 0.61 9.02
N ASP A 192 3.68 0.83 10.12
CA ASP A 192 4.00 2.19 10.58
C ASP A 192 4.93 2.91 9.59
N SER A 193 5.92 2.19 9.05
CA SER A 193 6.84 2.73 8.02
C SER A 193 6.10 3.02 6.71
N ILE A 194 5.10 2.21 6.33
CA ILE A 194 4.25 2.47 5.16
C ILE A 194 3.39 3.72 5.40
N GLU A 195 2.75 3.88 6.56
CA GLU A 195 1.95 5.07 6.88
C GLU A 195 2.79 6.34 6.92
N TRP A 196 4.01 6.25 7.44
CA TRP A 196 4.95 7.35 7.41
C TRP A 196 5.34 7.71 5.97
N LEU A 197 5.65 6.70 5.12
CA LEU A 197 5.97 6.90 3.70
C LEU A 197 4.82 7.57 2.94
N GLU A 198 3.58 7.16 3.19
CA GLU A 198 2.39 7.79 2.61
C GLU A 198 2.32 9.28 2.98
N SER A 199 2.52 9.60 4.26
CA SER A 199 2.50 10.96 4.76
C SER A 199 3.60 11.81 4.15
N TYR A 200 4.80 11.25 3.99
CA TYR A 200 5.92 11.90 3.34
C TYR A 200 5.62 12.19 1.87
N LEU A 201 5.18 11.19 1.09
CA LEU A 201 4.89 11.34 -0.33
C LEU A 201 3.71 12.29 -0.60
N LYS A 202 2.72 12.37 0.29
CA LYS A 202 1.66 13.39 0.24
C LYS A 202 2.19 14.80 0.37
N SER A 203 3.21 15.01 1.19
CA SER A 203 3.86 16.32 1.41
C SER A 203 4.98 16.63 0.40
N PHE A 204 5.41 15.64 -0.37
CA PHE A 204 6.47 15.80 -1.36
C PHE A 204 6.02 16.70 -2.51
N ARG A 205 6.84 17.72 -2.84
CA ARG A 205 6.51 18.72 -3.86
C ARG A 205 6.87 18.32 -5.28
N GLY A 206 7.77 17.35 -5.43
CA GLY A 206 8.17 16.83 -6.73
C GLY A 206 7.16 15.88 -7.35
N THR A 207 7.48 15.40 -8.54
CA THR A 207 6.67 14.42 -9.28
C THR A 207 7.00 13.01 -8.82
N VAL A 208 6.00 12.16 -8.68
CA VAL A 208 6.17 10.77 -8.23
C VAL A 208 5.50 9.82 -9.20
N LEU A 209 6.24 8.80 -9.63
CA LEU A 209 5.71 7.67 -10.41
C LEU A 209 5.97 6.37 -9.64
N ILE A 210 4.92 5.67 -9.28
CA ILE A 210 4.95 4.53 -8.37
C ILE A 210 4.47 3.27 -9.08
N VAL A 211 5.24 2.20 -8.98
CA VAL A 211 4.77 0.83 -9.20
C VAL A 211 4.57 0.21 -7.84
N SER A 212 3.37 -0.21 -7.50
CA SER A 212 3.09 -0.94 -6.26
C SER A 212 1.91 -1.89 -6.42
N HIS A 213 1.94 -2.94 -5.63
CA HIS A 213 0.85 -3.88 -5.48
C HIS A 213 0.03 -3.62 -4.20
N ASP A 214 0.40 -2.65 -3.38
CA ASP A 214 -0.37 -2.21 -2.22
C ASP A 214 -1.46 -1.21 -2.65
N ARG A 215 -2.69 -1.70 -2.76
CA ARG A 215 -3.86 -0.93 -3.20
C ARG A 215 -4.16 0.25 -2.27
N TYR A 216 -4.03 0.04 -0.96
CA TYR A 216 -4.30 1.07 0.05
C TYR A 216 -3.27 2.21 -0.03
N PHE A 217 -2.01 1.86 -0.23
CA PHE A 217 -0.93 2.81 -0.46
C PHE A 217 -1.18 3.65 -1.73
N LEU A 218 -1.55 2.99 -2.84
CA LEU A 218 -1.87 3.69 -4.08
C LEU A 218 -3.06 4.64 -3.92
N ASP A 219 -4.12 4.21 -3.23
CA ASP A 219 -5.30 5.05 -2.98
C ASP A 219 -4.98 6.29 -2.17
N ASN A 220 -4.07 6.17 -1.20
CA ASN A 220 -3.70 7.27 -0.33
C ASN A 220 -2.73 8.27 -0.97
N VAL A 221 -1.86 7.81 -1.87
CA VAL A 221 -0.75 8.64 -2.39
C VAL A 221 -1.02 9.16 -3.78
N THR A 222 -1.65 8.37 -4.66
CA THR A 222 -1.74 8.70 -6.08
C THR A 222 -3.04 9.40 -6.46
N THR A 223 -2.95 10.28 -7.46
CA THR A 223 -4.08 11.02 -8.01
C THR A 223 -4.42 10.61 -9.44
N ARG A 224 -3.58 9.75 -10.04
CA ARG A 224 -3.73 9.25 -11.40
C ARG A 224 -3.20 7.82 -11.49
N THR A 225 -3.88 6.98 -12.27
CA THR A 225 -3.50 5.58 -12.48
C THR A 225 -3.25 5.31 -13.95
N LEU A 226 -2.11 4.70 -14.26
CA LEU A 226 -1.69 4.26 -15.58
C LEU A 226 -1.78 2.73 -15.62
N GLU A 227 -2.73 2.17 -16.36
CA GLU A 227 -2.86 0.73 -16.52
C GLU A 227 -1.97 0.26 -17.68
N LEU A 228 -0.94 -0.53 -17.38
CA LEU A 228 -0.08 -1.18 -18.38
C LEU A 228 -0.56 -2.61 -18.60
N ARG A 229 -1.12 -2.88 -19.78
CA ARG A 229 -1.65 -4.19 -20.14
C ARG A 229 -1.36 -4.51 -21.60
N ASP A 230 -0.92 -5.74 -21.86
CA ASP A 230 -0.61 -6.23 -23.22
C ASP A 230 0.38 -5.34 -23.99
N GLY A 231 1.23 -4.61 -23.26
CA GLY A 231 2.22 -3.68 -23.81
C GLY A 231 1.64 -2.31 -24.20
N VAL A 232 0.40 -2.00 -23.82
CA VAL A 232 -0.25 -0.71 -24.07
C VAL A 232 -0.59 -0.05 -22.73
N ILE A 233 -0.56 1.29 -22.68
CA ILE A 233 -0.90 2.06 -21.49
C ILE A 233 -2.27 2.72 -21.67
N VAL A 234 -3.10 2.61 -20.62
CA VAL A 234 -4.39 3.31 -20.54
C VAL A 234 -4.35 4.24 -19.35
N ASN A 235 -4.74 5.48 -19.57
CA ASN A 235 -4.72 6.53 -18.56
C ASN A 235 -6.10 6.68 -17.89
N TRP A 236 -6.11 6.62 -16.54
CA TRP A 236 -7.28 6.77 -15.70
C TRP A 236 -7.10 7.95 -14.75
N PRO A 237 -7.96 8.99 -14.82
CA PRO A 237 -7.93 10.08 -13.85
C PRO A 237 -8.47 9.56 -12.51
N GLY A 238 -7.66 9.67 -11.45
CA GLY A 238 -8.03 9.21 -10.12
C GLY A 238 -7.10 8.14 -9.56
N ASN A 239 -7.33 7.81 -8.29
CA ASN A 239 -6.58 6.80 -7.54
C ASN A 239 -6.97 5.36 -7.96
N TYR A 240 -6.43 4.37 -7.26
CA TYR A 240 -6.64 2.96 -7.59
C TYR A 240 -8.13 2.54 -7.45
N SER A 241 -8.83 2.96 -6.41
CA SER A 241 -10.25 2.66 -6.22
C SER A 241 -11.13 3.23 -7.34
N TYR A 242 -10.88 4.47 -7.74
CA TYR A 242 -11.57 5.07 -8.89
C TYR A 242 -11.29 4.29 -10.18
N PHE A 243 -10.04 3.91 -10.41
CA PHE A 243 -9.64 3.10 -11.56
C PHE A 243 -10.41 1.77 -11.61
N THR A 244 -10.46 1.02 -10.49
CA THR A 244 -11.14 -0.28 -10.44
C THR A 244 -12.63 -0.15 -10.70
N GLU A 245 -13.30 0.83 -10.10
CA GLU A 245 -14.72 1.10 -10.32
C GLU A 245 -15.02 1.39 -11.79
N LYS A 246 -14.23 2.28 -12.40
CA LYS A 246 -14.44 2.69 -13.80
C LYS A 246 -14.08 1.59 -14.79
N ARG A 247 -13.02 0.82 -14.52
CA ARG A 247 -12.66 -0.35 -15.32
C ARG A 247 -13.77 -1.40 -15.30
N ASP A 248 -14.35 -1.69 -14.12
CA ASP A 248 -15.43 -2.66 -13.98
C ASP A 248 -16.72 -2.17 -14.63
N GLU A 249 -17.02 -0.88 -14.56
CA GLU A 249 -18.15 -0.28 -15.29
C GLU A 249 -17.98 -0.44 -16.80
N LEU A 250 -16.80 -0.09 -17.34
CA LEU A 250 -16.46 -0.25 -18.75
C LEU A 250 -16.53 -1.72 -19.19
N ALA A 251 -16.02 -2.64 -18.39
CA ALA A 251 -16.08 -4.06 -18.67
C ALA A 251 -17.51 -4.58 -18.77
N ARG A 252 -18.41 -4.18 -17.85
CA ARG A 252 -19.85 -4.50 -17.91
C ARG A 252 -20.52 -3.94 -19.17
N GLN A 253 -20.19 -2.69 -19.54
CA GLN A 253 -20.72 -2.06 -20.76
C GLN A 253 -20.27 -2.81 -22.02
N LEU A 254 -18.98 -3.17 -22.11
CA LEU A 254 -18.41 -3.93 -23.23
C LEU A 254 -19.02 -5.33 -23.34
N GLU A 255 -19.22 -6.02 -22.20
CA GLU A 255 -19.91 -7.33 -22.19
C GLU A 255 -21.37 -7.23 -22.67
N ALA A 256 -22.08 -6.21 -22.20
CA ALA A 256 -23.46 -6.00 -22.62
C ALA A 256 -23.55 -5.67 -24.12
N ALA A 257 -22.63 -4.84 -24.63
CA ALA A 257 -22.52 -4.52 -26.04
C ALA A 257 -22.15 -5.74 -26.88
N LYS A 258 -21.20 -6.56 -26.43
CA LYS A 258 -20.83 -7.81 -27.09
C LYS A 258 -22.01 -8.79 -27.15
N LYS A 259 -22.73 -9.01 -26.04
CA LYS A 259 -23.90 -9.87 -26.01
C LYS A 259 -25.00 -9.41 -26.98
N ARG A 260 -25.15 -8.08 -27.16
CA ARG A 260 -26.08 -7.52 -28.16
C ARG A 260 -25.58 -7.80 -29.58
N GLN A 261 -24.30 -7.56 -29.85
CA GLN A 261 -23.66 -7.81 -31.15
C GLN A 261 -23.73 -9.29 -31.52
N ASP A 262 -23.39 -10.20 -30.60
CA ASP A 262 -23.43 -11.65 -30.82
C ASP A 262 -24.87 -12.13 -31.16
N LYS A 263 -25.89 -11.59 -30.48
CA LYS A 263 -27.31 -11.86 -30.82
C LYS A 263 -27.69 -11.36 -32.21
N GLU A 264 -27.21 -10.18 -32.60
CA GLU A 264 -27.46 -9.62 -33.94
C GLU A 264 -26.74 -10.44 -35.01
N ILE A 265 -25.48 -10.79 -34.80
CA ILE A 265 -24.71 -11.68 -35.70
C ILE A 265 -25.44 -13.01 -35.87
N ALA A 266 -25.82 -13.70 -34.79
CA ALA A 266 -26.54 -14.96 -34.84
C ALA A 266 -27.89 -14.85 -35.60
N ARG A 267 -28.59 -13.72 -35.44
CA ARG A 267 -29.83 -13.44 -36.20
C ARG A 267 -29.57 -13.29 -37.70
N LEU A 268 -28.52 -12.55 -38.05
CA LEU A 268 -28.10 -12.33 -39.45
C LEU A 268 -27.61 -13.63 -40.09
N GLU A 269 -26.79 -14.41 -39.38
CA GLU A 269 -26.33 -15.74 -39.84
C GLU A 269 -27.48 -16.70 -40.11
N LYS A 270 -28.46 -16.73 -39.22
CA LYS A 270 -29.70 -17.53 -39.42
C LYS A 270 -30.48 -17.05 -40.65
N ALA A 271 -30.57 -15.72 -40.86
CA ALA A 271 -31.24 -15.16 -42.05
C ALA A 271 -30.47 -15.50 -43.34
N VAL A 272 -29.12 -15.42 -43.32
CA VAL A 272 -28.25 -15.84 -44.44
C VAL A 272 -28.46 -17.32 -44.78
N GLY A 273 -28.45 -18.20 -43.73
CA GLY A 273 -28.70 -19.63 -43.90
C GLY A 273 -30.06 -19.92 -44.55
N ASN A 274 -31.15 -19.25 -44.11
CA ASN A 274 -32.45 -19.39 -44.69
C ASN A 274 -32.51 -18.89 -46.14
N LEU A 275 -31.86 -17.76 -46.46
CA LEU A 275 -31.76 -17.22 -47.81
C LEU A 275 -30.97 -18.12 -48.75
N HIS A 276 -29.92 -18.77 -48.29
CA HIS A 276 -29.19 -19.80 -49.06
C HIS A 276 -30.05 -21.02 -49.35
N LEU A 277 -30.80 -21.54 -48.37
CA LEU A 277 -31.73 -22.66 -48.59
C LEU A 277 -32.79 -22.33 -49.64
N TRP A 278 -33.38 -21.14 -49.61
CA TRP A 278 -34.39 -20.70 -50.61
C TRP A 278 -33.76 -20.37 -51.96
N ALA A 279 -32.54 -19.87 -52.00
CA ALA A 279 -31.82 -19.60 -53.23
C ALA A 279 -31.47 -20.89 -54.00
N PHE A 280 -31.28 -22.00 -53.31
CA PHE A 280 -31.09 -23.31 -53.91
C PHE A 280 -32.28 -23.78 -54.76
N MET A 281 -33.45 -23.14 -54.57
CA MET A 281 -34.67 -23.37 -55.38
C MET A 281 -34.70 -22.49 -56.66
N GLY A 282 -33.59 -21.88 -57.10
CA GLY A 282 -33.44 -21.23 -58.40
C GLY A 282 -33.66 -19.73 -58.45
N ASN A 283 -33.45 -19.01 -57.32
CA ASN A 283 -33.65 -17.55 -57.28
C ASN A 283 -32.34 -16.80 -57.02
N ASP A 284 -31.73 -16.29 -58.10
CA ASP A 284 -30.46 -15.50 -58.08
C ASP A 284 -30.52 -14.23 -57.24
N ALA A 285 -31.71 -13.61 -57.12
CA ALA A 285 -31.84 -12.39 -56.30
C ALA A 285 -31.63 -12.67 -54.80
N LEU A 286 -32.07 -13.86 -54.34
CA LEU A 286 -31.86 -14.30 -52.94
C LEU A 286 -30.39 -14.63 -52.67
N HIS A 287 -29.64 -15.15 -53.64
CA HIS A 287 -28.20 -15.34 -53.53
C HIS A 287 -27.46 -14.00 -53.35
N LYS A 288 -27.79 -12.99 -54.16
CA LYS A 288 -27.19 -11.66 -54.04
C LYS A 288 -27.47 -11.04 -52.66
N ARG A 289 -28.67 -11.23 -52.14
CA ARG A 289 -29.10 -10.73 -50.83
C ARG A 289 -28.37 -11.44 -49.68
N ALA A 290 -28.24 -12.77 -49.75
CA ALA A 290 -27.47 -13.54 -48.79
C ALA A 290 -26.00 -13.13 -48.76
N PHE A 291 -25.37 -12.95 -49.93
CA PHE A 291 -24.00 -12.49 -50.06
C PHE A 291 -23.78 -11.09 -49.49
N SER A 292 -24.73 -10.16 -49.75
CA SER A 292 -24.69 -8.79 -49.19
C SER A 292 -24.77 -8.83 -47.65
N MET A 293 -25.66 -9.68 -47.10
CA MET A 293 -25.75 -9.87 -45.64
C MET A 293 -24.50 -10.48 -45.04
N GLN A 294 -23.94 -11.51 -45.70
CA GLN A 294 -22.67 -12.11 -45.26
C GLN A 294 -21.54 -11.08 -45.23
N LYS A 295 -21.41 -10.29 -46.28
CA LYS A 295 -20.43 -9.21 -46.35
C LYS A 295 -20.62 -8.13 -45.28
N ARG A 296 -21.84 -7.94 -44.81
CA ARG A 296 -22.13 -7.06 -43.67
C ARG A 296 -21.66 -7.66 -42.36
N ILE A 297 -21.86 -8.96 -42.13
CA ILE A 297 -21.35 -9.69 -40.96
C ILE A 297 -19.82 -9.65 -40.91
N ASP A 298 -19.17 -9.92 -42.05
CA ASP A 298 -17.72 -9.94 -42.17
C ASP A 298 -17.05 -8.57 -41.92
N ARG A 299 -17.79 -7.47 -42.17
CA ARG A 299 -17.36 -6.10 -41.89
C ARG A 299 -17.63 -5.62 -40.48
N MET A 300 -18.42 -6.37 -39.69
CA MET A 300 -18.65 -6.02 -38.29
C MET A 300 -17.39 -6.26 -37.48
N GLU A 301 -16.75 -5.19 -37.02
CA GLU A 301 -15.67 -5.31 -36.04
C GLU A 301 -16.22 -5.96 -34.79
N ARG A 302 -15.64 -7.09 -34.40
CA ARG A 302 -16.04 -7.80 -33.19
C ARG A 302 -15.56 -7.06 -31.98
N ILE A 303 -16.50 -6.72 -31.08
CA ILE A 303 -16.21 -6.05 -29.82
C ILE A 303 -15.33 -6.99 -28.98
N GLN A 304 -14.11 -6.53 -28.70
CA GLN A 304 -13.22 -7.18 -27.77
C GLN A 304 -13.62 -6.78 -26.35
N THR A 305 -13.91 -7.75 -25.50
CA THR A 305 -14.18 -7.50 -24.08
C THR A 305 -12.86 -7.46 -23.33
N ILE A 306 -12.78 -6.60 -22.33
CA ILE A 306 -11.73 -6.69 -21.31
C ILE A 306 -11.92 -8.07 -20.67
N ARG A 307 -10.88 -8.93 -20.76
CA ARG A 307 -10.93 -10.23 -20.10
C ARG A 307 -11.08 -10.00 -18.60
N GLN A 308 -12.29 -10.12 -18.10
CA GLN A 308 -12.49 -10.35 -16.67
C GLN A 308 -12.10 -11.81 -16.43
N GLU A 309 -11.13 -12.01 -15.57
CA GLU A 309 -10.92 -13.35 -15.02
C GLU A 309 -12.20 -13.71 -14.28
N ARG A 310 -12.78 -14.85 -14.65
CA ARG A 310 -14.07 -15.28 -14.10
C ARG A 310 -13.92 -15.38 -12.58
N LYS A 311 -14.79 -14.68 -11.84
CA LYS A 311 -14.96 -14.92 -10.41
C LYS A 311 -15.23 -16.41 -10.22
N MET A 312 -14.40 -17.04 -9.43
CA MET A 312 -14.56 -18.46 -9.15
C MET A 312 -15.77 -18.69 -8.26
N LYS A 313 -16.57 -19.67 -8.62
CA LYS A 313 -17.53 -20.31 -7.73
C LYS A 313 -16.91 -21.64 -7.29
N ASN A 314 -15.96 -21.56 -6.38
CA ASN A 314 -15.40 -22.77 -5.77
C ASN A 314 -15.80 -22.78 -4.29
N GLN A 315 -16.44 -23.84 -3.87
CA GLN A 315 -16.74 -24.07 -2.46
C GLN A 315 -15.64 -24.92 -1.85
N PHE A 316 -15.10 -24.48 -0.71
CA PHE A 316 -14.25 -25.32 0.12
C PHE A 316 -15.02 -26.59 0.50
N ASN A 317 -14.42 -27.74 0.28
CA ASN A 317 -14.95 -29.00 0.75
C ASN A 317 -14.60 -29.13 2.24
N LEU A 318 -15.39 -28.47 3.09
CA LEU A 318 -15.11 -28.37 4.51
C LEU A 318 -15.08 -29.76 5.14
N ALA A 319 -14.16 -29.97 6.09
CA ALA A 319 -14.22 -31.10 7.01
C ALA A 319 -15.51 -31.06 7.83
N ALA A 320 -15.76 -32.10 8.62
CA ALA A 320 -16.67 -31.96 9.74
C ALA A 320 -16.21 -30.72 10.58
N GLN A 321 -17.18 -29.92 11.02
CA GLN A 321 -16.91 -28.72 11.82
C GLN A 321 -16.03 -29.07 13.03
N SER A 322 -15.10 -28.18 13.39
CA SER A 322 -14.38 -28.28 14.66
C SER A 322 -15.31 -28.10 15.85
N GLY A 323 -14.85 -28.43 17.05
CA GLY A 323 -15.51 -28.01 18.29
C GLY A 323 -15.69 -26.48 18.33
N GLU A 324 -16.45 -25.98 19.30
CA GLU A 324 -16.63 -24.55 19.52
C GLU A 324 -15.33 -23.87 19.93
N ASP A 325 -14.56 -24.54 20.81
CA ASP A 325 -13.21 -24.14 21.20
C ASP A 325 -12.22 -24.73 20.18
N VAL A 326 -11.46 -23.87 19.48
CA VAL A 326 -10.48 -24.27 18.47
C VAL A 326 -9.09 -24.33 19.05
N PHE A 327 -8.68 -23.31 19.82
CA PHE A 327 -7.40 -23.30 20.56
C PHE A 327 -7.58 -22.70 21.95
N ALA A 328 -6.97 -23.33 22.96
CA ALA A 328 -6.77 -22.76 24.29
C ALA A 328 -5.27 -22.49 24.50
N ILE A 329 -4.92 -21.26 24.77
CA ILE A 329 -3.54 -20.80 24.93
C ILE A 329 -3.38 -20.36 26.40
N GLU A 330 -2.39 -20.95 27.10
CA GLU A 330 -2.14 -20.68 28.51
C GLU A 330 -0.69 -20.24 28.74
N ASN A 331 -0.51 -19.00 29.21
CA ASN A 331 0.78 -18.40 29.61
C ASN A 331 1.90 -18.65 28.57
N LEU A 332 1.55 -18.53 27.28
CA LEU A 332 2.42 -18.86 26.17
C LEU A 332 3.58 -17.87 26.07
N ALA A 333 4.80 -18.39 25.99
CA ALA A 333 5.97 -17.64 25.59
C ALA A 333 6.59 -18.27 24.34
N VAL A 334 6.84 -17.44 23.33
CA VAL A 334 7.43 -17.87 22.05
C VAL A 334 8.71 -17.11 21.76
N GLY A 335 9.68 -17.77 21.13
CA GLY A 335 10.98 -17.20 20.80
C GLY A 335 11.99 -18.28 20.46
N PHE A 336 13.27 -17.89 20.45
CA PHE A 336 14.41 -18.78 20.25
C PHE A 336 15.33 -18.76 21.51
N ASP A 337 16.43 -17.99 21.44
CA ASP A 337 17.33 -17.80 22.61
C ASP A 337 16.74 -16.84 23.65
N LYS A 338 15.91 -15.91 23.18
CA LYS A 338 15.17 -14.94 24.01
C LYS A 338 13.69 -14.97 23.64
N PRO A 339 12.80 -14.77 24.61
CA PRO A 339 11.38 -14.70 24.34
C PRO A 339 11.07 -13.43 23.50
N LEU A 340 10.35 -13.64 22.41
CA LEU A 340 9.83 -12.57 21.54
C LEU A 340 8.44 -12.13 22.03
N VAL A 341 7.65 -13.09 22.55
CA VAL A 341 6.34 -12.82 23.18
C VAL A 341 6.30 -13.58 24.51
N GLN A 342 5.69 -12.98 25.52
CA GLN A 342 5.57 -13.55 26.88
C GLN A 342 4.13 -13.43 27.40
N ASP A 343 3.79 -14.34 28.31
CA ASP A 343 2.54 -14.32 29.12
C ASP A 343 1.25 -14.16 28.28
N PHE A 344 1.19 -14.80 27.12
CA PHE A 344 0.00 -14.75 26.29
C PHE A 344 -1.00 -15.84 26.66
N THR A 345 -2.20 -15.43 27.07
CA THR A 345 -3.33 -16.33 27.38
C THR A 345 -4.55 -15.86 26.59
N SER A 346 -5.15 -16.77 25.82
CA SER A 346 -6.32 -16.46 24.99
C SER A 346 -7.07 -17.75 24.62
N MET A 347 -8.35 -17.59 24.25
CA MET A 347 -9.17 -18.65 23.65
C MET A 347 -9.54 -18.25 22.22
N VAL A 348 -9.50 -19.21 21.33
CA VAL A 348 -9.92 -19.06 19.92
C VAL A 348 -11.16 -19.88 19.69
N PHE A 349 -12.20 -19.25 19.19
CA PHE A 349 -13.49 -19.89 18.91
C PHE A 349 -13.67 -20.15 17.42
N ARG A 350 -14.54 -21.10 17.11
CA ARG A 350 -14.88 -21.44 15.73
C ARG A 350 -15.46 -20.24 14.98
N GLY A 351 -14.98 -20.03 13.74
CA GLY A 351 -15.42 -18.95 12.87
C GLY A 351 -14.73 -17.61 13.13
N GLU A 352 -13.86 -17.50 14.16
CA GLU A 352 -13.06 -16.31 14.34
C GLU A 352 -12.02 -16.18 13.24
N ARG A 353 -11.81 -14.94 12.81
CA ARG A 353 -10.78 -14.56 11.83
C ARG A 353 -9.81 -13.59 12.49
N ILE A 354 -8.68 -14.12 12.92
CA ILE A 354 -7.70 -13.42 13.76
C ILE A 354 -6.54 -12.93 12.90
N ALA A 355 -6.32 -11.62 12.87
CA ALA A 355 -5.14 -11.02 12.26
C ALA A 355 -4.04 -10.80 13.30
N ILE A 356 -2.83 -11.30 13.05
CA ILE A 356 -1.65 -11.05 13.88
C ILE A 356 -0.88 -9.89 13.27
N LEU A 357 -0.84 -8.75 13.98
CA LEU A 357 -0.17 -7.53 13.57
C LEU A 357 1.06 -7.25 14.44
N GLY A 358 1.96 -6.39 13.97
CA GLY A 358 3.13 -5.94 14.73
C GLY A 358 4.35 -5.72 13.84
N PRO A 359 5.43 -5.13 14.37
CA PRO A 359 6.65 -4.83 13.62
C PRO A 359 7.34 -6.09 13.09
N ASN A 360 8.23 -5.90 12.12
CA ASN A 360 9.03 -7.00 11.59
C ASN A 360 9.97 -7.53 12.70
N GLY A 361 10.07 -8.87 12.78
CA GLY A 361 10.87 -9.52 13.83
C GLY A 361 10.20 -9.63 15.20
N ALA A 362 8.97 -9.14 15.40
CA ALA A 362 8.25 -9.23 16.69
C ALA A 362 7.81 -10.66 17.08
N GLY A 363 8.00 -11.65 16.20
CA GLY A 363 7.64 -13.04 16.49
C GLY A 363 6.29 -13.51 15.94
N LYS A 364 5.70 -12.80 14.98
CA LYS A 364 4.39 -13.13 14.36
C LYS A 364 4.38 -14.54 13.76
N THR A 365 5.32 -14.84 12.86
CA THR A 365 5.49 -16.18 12.25
C THR A 365 5.83 -17.23 13.32
N THR A 366 6.65 -16.88 14.32
CA THR A 366 7.00 -17.78 15.43
C THR A 366 5.77 -18.15 16.26
N LEU A 367 4.89 -17.18 16.54
CA LEU A 367 3.62 -17.44 17.22
C LEU A 367 2.75 -18.38 16.38
N LEU A 368 2.60 -18.11 15.08
CA LEU A 368 1.78 -18.89 14.16
C LEU A 368 2.29 -20.34 14.04
N THR A 369 3.62 -20.54 13.91
CA THR A 369 4.23 -21.87 13.85
C THR A 369 4.18 -22.62 15.19
N THR A 370 4.18 -21.90 16.32
CA THR A 370 3.99 -22.50 17.65
C THR A 370 2.54 -22.98 17.84
N LEU A 371 1.54 -22.23 17.39
CA LEU A 371 0.14 -22.65 17.41
C LEU A 371 -0.10 -23.92 16.55
N LEU A 372 0.67 -24.09 15.50
CA LEU A 372 0.66 -25.27 14.62
C LEU A 372 1.50 -26.44 15.17
N HIS A 373 2.09 -26.34 16.34
CA HIS A 373 3.03 -27.31 16.91
C HIS A 373 4.26 -27.64 16.02
N LEU A 374 4.56 -26.76 15.04
CA LEU A 374 5.77 -26.86 14.22
C LEU A 374 7.02 -26.38 14.97
N GLN A 375 6.81 -25.57 16.00
CA GLN A 375 7.85 -25.09 16.92
C GLN A 375 7.37 -25.26 18.35
N ASN A 376 8.27 -25.69 19.25
CA ASN A 376 7.96 -25.81 20.67
C ASN A 376 7.89 -24.43 21.33
N PRO A 377 6.93 -24.17 22.22
CA PRO A 377 6.89 -22.96 23.01
C PRO A 377 8.07 -22.93 24.01
N MET A 378 8.55 -21.72 24.35
CA MET A 378 9.56 -21.55 25.43
C MET A 378 8.95 -21.77 26.80
N ALA A 379 7.68 -21.35 26.99
CA ALA A 379 6.90 -21.60 28.20
C ALA A 379 5.41 -21.62 27.85
N GLY A 380 4.58 -22.12 28.76
CA GLY A 380 3.15 -22.23 28.58
C GLY A 380 2.74 -23.43 27.71
N ARG A 381 1.49 -23.47 27.29
CA ARG A 381 0.93 -24.57 26.51
C ARG A 381 -0.13 -24.08 25.54
N VAL A 382 -0.26 -24.80 24.42
CA VAL A 382 -1.31 -24.66 23.45
C VAL A 382 -2.08 -25.99 23.38
N TYR A 383 -3.38 -25.93 23.50
CA TYR A 383 -4.27 -27.09 23.41
C TYR A 383 -5.17 -26.94 22.17
N ASP A 384 -5.18 -27.98 21.36
CA ASP A 384 -6.06 -28.06 20.19
C ASP A 384 -7.46 -28.51 20.62
N GLY A 385 -8.48 -27.86 20.05
CA GLY A 385 -9.86 -28.26 20.19
C GLY A 385 -10.18 -29.58 19.45
N VAL A 386 -11.35 -30.13 19.75
CA VAL A 386 -11.78 -31.40 19.15
C VAL A 386 -11.98 -31.24 17.65
N GLY A 387 -11.33 -32.11 16.86
CA GLY A 387 -11.53 -32.22 15.42
C GLY A 387 -10.88 -31.10 14.59
N VAL A 388 -9.98 -30.31 15.15
CA VAL A 388 -9.20 -29.30 14.43
C VAL A 388 -8.35 -29.95 13.35
N LYS A 389 -8.46 -29.44 12.10
CA LYS A 389 -7.68 -29.85 10.93
C LYS A 389 -7.05 -28.64 10.30
N PRO A 390 -5.80 -28.29 10.65
CA PRO A 390 -5.16 -27.09 10.16
C PRO A 390 -4.67 -27.23 8.72
N GLY A 391 -4.83 -26.17 7.93
CA GLY A 391 -4.11 -25.94 6.69
C GLY A 391 -3.15 -24.78 6.87
N TYR A 392 -1.89 -24.96 6.54
CA TYR A 392 -0.85 -23.92 6.70
C TYR A 392 -0.29 -23.48 5.36
N LEU A 393 -0.42 -22.18 5.08
CA LEU A 393 0.23 -21.49 3.97
C LEU A 393 1.40 -20.66 4.51
N PRO A 394 2.65 -21.14 4.38
CA PRO A 394 3.82 -20.39 4.82
C PRO A 394 4.14 -19.24 3.86
N GLN A 395 4.89 -18.24 4.32
CA GLN A 395 5.37 -17.12 3.51
C GLN A 395 6.10 -17.58 2.23
N ASN A 396 6.96 -18.59 2.36
CA ASN A 396 7.62 -19.25 1.23
C ASN A 396 7.02 -20.64 1.05
N VAL A 397 6.24 -20.82 -0.02
CA VAL A 397 5.58 -22.09 -0.30
C VAL A 397 6.56 -23.09 -0.89
N HIS A 398 6.82 -24.16 -0.17
CA HIS A 398 7.61 -25.29 -0.61
C HIS A 398 6.72 -26.52 -0.83
N PHE A 399 7.12 -27.35 -1.78
CA PHE A 399 6.50 -28.65 -2.04
C PHE A 399 7.57 -29.73 -1.91
N ASP A 400 7.22 -30.86 -1.30
CA ASP A 400 8.16 -31.97 -1.07
C ASP A 400 8.67 -32.59 -2.37
N HIS A 401 7.86 -32.50 -3.44
CA HIS A 401 8.14 -33.05 -4.75
C HIS A 401 8.06 -31.99 -5.86
N PRO A 402 9.02 -31.03 -5.91
CA PRO A 402 8.99 -29.95 -6.88
C PRO A 402 9.20 -30.38 -8.33
N GLU A 403 9.67 -31.60 -8.56
CA GLU A 403 9.85 -32.22 -9.87
C GLU A 403 8.54 -32.71 -10.50
N ARG A 404 7.48 -32.90 -9.72
CA ARG A 404 6.15 -33.30 -10.22
C ARG A 404 5.48 -32.19 -11.00
N ASN A 405 4.66 -32.55 -11.98
CA ASN A 405 3.77 -31.58 -12.61
C ASN A 405 2.55 -31.30 -11.72
N LEU A 406 1.77 -30.27 -12.09
CA LEU A 406 0.64 -29.84 -11.27
C LEU A 406 -0.46 -30.91 -11.17
N VAL A 407 -0.72 -31.64 -12.25
CA VAL A 407 -1.74 -32.71 -12.27
C VAL A 407 -1.31 -33.82 -11.32
N ASP A 408 -0.08 -34.30 -11.44
CA ASP A 408 0.44 -35.36 -10.57
C ASP A 408 0.46 -34.92 -9.10
N THR A 409 0.81 -33.68 -8.81
CA THR A 409 0.77 -33.14 -7.45
C THR A 409 -0.63 -33.25 -6.85
N LEU A 410 -1.68 -32.84 -7.59
CA LEU A 410 -3.05 -32.99 -7.11
C LEU A 410 -3.47 -34.47 -6.96
N LEU A 411 -3.11 -35.33 -7.90
CA LEU A 411 -3.43 -36.75 -7.86
C LEU A 411 -2.92 -37.42 -6.58
N TYR A 412 -1.64 -37.16 -6.26
CA TYR A 412 -1.00 -37.78 -5.08
C TYR A 412 -1.46 -37.15 -3.76
N GLU A 413 -1.68 -35.84 -3.72
CA GLU A 413 -2.04 -35.13 -2.47
C GLU A 413 -3.55 -35.23 -2.14
N THR A 414 -4.44 -35.39 -3.12
CA THR A 414 -5.90 -35.36 -2.91
C THR A 414 -6.62 -36.63 -3.32
N ASN A 415 -5.90 -37.62 -3.82
CA ASN A 415 -6.44 -38.93 -4.25
C ASN A 415 -7.66 -38.81 -5.20
N CYS A 416 -7.57 -37.93 -6.20
CA CYS A 416 -8.60 -37.63 -7.18
C CYS A 416 -8.28 -38.27 -8.56
N SER A 417 -9.24 -38.27 -9.48
CA SER A 417 -9.01 -38.70 -10.86
C SER A 417 -8.28 -37.63 -11.67
N THR A 418 -7.64 -38.01 -12.78
CA THR A 418 -6.93 -37.07 -13.68
C THR A 418 -7.86 -35.98 -14.22
N GLN A 419 -9.12 -36.33 -14.51
CA GLN A 419 -10.09 -35.34 -14.98
C GLN A 419 -10.45 -34.35 -13.88
N GLU A 420 -10.72 -34.81 -12.68
CA GLU A 420 -10.96 -33.94 -11.52
C GLU A 420 -9.77 -33.04 -11.21
N ALA A 421 -8.54 -33.56 -11.28
CA ALA A 421 -7.34 -32.76 -11.08
C ALA A 421 -7.26 -31.60 -12.09
N ARG A 422 -7.54 -31.86 -13.38
CA ARG A 422 -7.55 -30.81 -14.41
C ARG A 422 -8.68 -29.80 -14.21
N ASP A 423 -9.87 -30.26 -13.84
CA ASP A 423 -11.01 -29.36 -13.58
C ASP A 423 -10.73 -28.46 -12.36
N ARG A 424 -10.11 -29.01 -11.32
CA ARG A 424 -9.66 -28.28 -10.13
C ARG A 424 -8.58 -27.26 -10.47
N LEU A 425 -7.55 -27.65 -11.23
CA LEU A 425 -6.50 -26.73 -11.69
C LEU A 425 -7.05 -25.62 -12.59
N ALA A 426 -7.98 -25.95 -13.48
CA ALA A 426 -8.63 -24.97 -14.35
C ALA A 426 -9.42 -23.95 -13.53
N ALA A 427 -10.05 -24.38 -12.44
CA ALA A 427 -10.70 -23.51 -11.49
C ALA A 427 -9.72 -22.54 -10.82
N PHE A 428 -8.48 -22.92 -10.62
CA PHE A 428 -7.38 -22.09 -10.09
C PHE A 428 -6.55 -21.40 -11.17
N ASN A 429 -7.16 -21.21 -12.35
CA ASN A 429 -6.58 -20.50 -13.50
C ASN A 429 -5.31 -21.13 -14.09
N PHE A 430 -5.08 -22.44 -13.86
CA PHE A 430 -4.09 -23.21 -14.57
C PHE A 430 -4.74 -23.87 -15.79
N LYS A 431 -4.42 -23.42 -17.01
CA LYS A 431 -5.12 -23.82 -18.25
C LYS A 431 -4.18 -24.38 -19.31
N GLY A 432 -4.73 -25.23 -20.15
CA GLY A 432 -4.01 -25.77 -21.30
C GLY A 432 -2.74 -26.54 -20.90
N GLU A 433 -1.61 -26.18 -21.46
CA GLU A 433 -0.32 -26.84 -21.18
C GLU A 433 0.29 -26.46 -19.81
N GLU A 434 -0.20 -25.42 -19.16
CA GLU A 434 0.30 -24.99 -17.85
C GLU A 434 0.16 -26.07 -16.77
N VAL A 435 -0.85 -26.92 -16.88
CA VAL A 435 -1.09 -28.00 -15.91
C VAL A 435 0.01 -29.07 -15.92
N PHE A 436 0.83 -29.11 -16.98
CA PHE A 436 1.97 -30.02 -17.10
C PHE A 436 3.31 -29.39 -16.71
N LYS A 437 3.35 -28.10 -16.37
CA LYS A 437 4.54 -27.48 -15.80
C LYS A 437 4.92 -28.19 -14.51
N THR A 438 6.22 -28.32 -14.24
CA THR A 438 6.70 -28.81 -12.95
C THR A 438 6.55 -27.72 -11.88
N VAL A 439 6.31 -28.13 -10.65
CA VAL A 439 6.15 -27.18 -9.51
C VAL A 439 7.40 -26.33 -9.31
N SER A 440 8.59 -26.83 -9.67
CA SER A 440 9.85 -26.10 -9.55
C SER A 440 9.91 -24.81 -10.36
N VAL A 441 9.28 -24.78 -11.55
CA VAL A 441 9.30 -23.61 -12.46
C VAL A 441 8.21 -22.59 -12.16
N LEU A 442 7.32 -22.87 -11.20
CA LEU A 442 6.25 -21.97 -10.83
C LEU A 442 6.79 -20.74 -10.10
N SER A 443 6.22 -19.58 -10.42
CA SER A 443 6.39 -18.36 -9.63
C SER A 443 5.81 -18.53 -8.21
N GLY A 444 6.20 -17.65 -7.29
CA GLY A 444 5.67 -17.65 -5.91
C GLY A 444 4.14 -17.62 -5.87
N GLY A 445 3.53 -16.75 -6.67
CA GLY A 445 2.07 -16.63 -6.76
C GLY A 445 1.39 -17.87 -7.34
N GLU A 446 2.00 -18.54 -8.32
CA GLU A 446 1.48 -19.80 -8.85
C GLU A 446 1.58 -20.94 -7.80
N LYS A 447 2.67 -20.98 -7.01
CA LYS A 447 2.81 -21.91 -5.89
C LYS A 447 1.76 -21.69 -4.81
N THR A 448 1.49 -20.44 -4.45
CA THR A 448 0.43 -20.06 -3.51
C THR A 448 -0.94 -20.52 -4.02
N ARG A 449 -1.26 -20.27 -5.29
CA ARG A 449 -2.51 -20.74 -5.92
C ARG A 449 -2.64 -22.26 -5.90
N LEU A 450 -1.57 -22.98 -6.20
CA LEU A 450 -1.56 -24.44 -6.16
C LEU A 450 -1.80 -24.98 -4.73
N LYS A 451 -1.18 -24.35 -3.72
CA LYS A 451 -1.35 -24.74 -2.31
C LYS A 451 -2.77 -24.50 -1.82
N LEU A 452 -3.37 -23.35 -2.17
CA LEU A 452 -4.78 -23.07 -1.87
C LEU A 452 -5.72 -24.05 -2.59
N CYS A 453 -5.40 -24.43 -3.84
CA CYS A 453 -6.13 -25.49 -4.55
C CYS A 453 -6.12 -26.80 -3.76
N LEU A 454 -4.98 -27.20 -3.22
CA LEU A 454 -4.88 -28.41 -2.38
C LEU A 454 -5.75 -28.29 -1.12
N PHE A 455 -5.70 -27.16 -0.42
CA PHE A 455 -6.49 -26.94 0.81
C PHE A 455 -8.00 -27.06 0.59
N MET A 456 -8.52 -26.59 -0.54
CA MET A 456 -9.93 -26.72 -0.86
C MET A 456 -10.40 -28.18 -0.91
N TYR A 457 -9.49 -29.11 -1.17
CA TYR A 457 -9.81 -30.53 -1.32
C TYR A 457 -9.30 -31.40 -0.16
N GLN A 458 -8.45 -30.87 0.72
CA GLN A 458 -7.91 -31.58 1.89
C GLN A 458 -8.83 -31.60 3.11
N LYS A 459 -10.05 -31.03 3.00
CA LYS A 459 -11.04 -30.99 4.09
C LYS A 459 -10.49 -30.36 5.38
N ILE A 460 -9.87 -29.20 5.26
CA ILE A 460 -9.41 -28.40 6.41
C ILE A 460 -10.60 -27.63 7.03
N ASN A 461 -10.50 -27.30 8.32
CA ASN A 461 -11.46 -26.46 9.03
C ASN A 461 -10.82 -25.33 9.84
N THR A 462 -9.49 -25.21 9.78
CA THR A 462 -8.75 -24.11 10.39
C THR A 462 -7.65 -23.71 9.43
N LEU A 463 -7.59 -22.44 9.03
CA LEU A 463 -6.65 -21.94 8.04
C LEU A 463 -5.63 -21.00 8.69
N PHE A 464 -4.36 -21.33 8.51
CA PHE A 464 -3.24 -20.51 8.94
C PHE A 464 -2.54 -19.93 7.72
N LEU A 465 -2.40 -18.58 7.68
CA LEU A 465 -1.79 -17.89 6.55
C LEU A 465 -0.66 -16.99 7.04
N ASP A 466 0.52 -17.14 6.47
CA ASP A 466 1.66 -16.29 6.75
C ASP A 466 2.00 -15.46 5.51
N GLU A 467 1.64 -14.17 5.53
CA GLU A 467 1.80 -13.22 4.43
C GLU A 467 1.26 -13.74 3.08
N PRO A 468 -0.03 -14.13 2.99
CA PRO A 468 -0.58 -14.83 1.81
C PRO A 468 -0.61 -13.98 0.55
N THR A 469 -0.53 -12.66 0.67
CA THR A 469 -0.58 -11.69 -0.44
C THR A 469 0.80 -11.17 -0.83
N ASN A 470 1.88 -11.58 -0.13
CA ASN A 470 3.21 -11.09 -0.39
C ASN A 470 3.73 -11.57 -1.76
N HIS A 471 4.45 -10.71 -2.49
CA HIS A 471 4.96 -10.96 -3.85
C HIS A 471 3.91 -11.30 -4.91
N LEU A 472 2.62 -11.16 -4.60
CA LEU A 472 1.54 -11.34 -5.56
C LEU A 472 1.23 -10.01 -6.27
N ASP A 473 0.98 -10.09 -7.58
CA ASP A 473 0.38 -8.96 -8.29
C ASP A 473 -1.08 -8.75 -7.84
N ILE A 474 -1.62 -7.59 -8.14
CA ILE A 474 -2.95 -7.18 -7.70
C ILE A 474 -4.02 -8.21 -8.11
N LEU A 475 -3.95 -8.74 -9.34
CA LEU A 475 -4.91 -9.73 -9.83
C LEU A 475 -4.82 -11.04 -9.06
N SER A 476 -3.59 -11.49 -8.76
CA SER A 476 -3.36 -12.68 -7.95
C SER A 476 -3.83 -12.50 -6.50
N ARG A 477 -3.68 -11.28 -5.94
CA ARG A 477 -4.20 -10.93 -4.60
C ARG A 477 -5.73 -11.00 -4.56
N GLU A 478 -6.40 -10.32 -5.49
CA GLU A 478 -7.87 -10.36 -5.61
C GLU A 478 -8.36 -11.80 -5.73
N TRP A 479 -7.64 -12.61 -6.49
CA TRP A 479 -7.97 -14.01 -6.64
C TRP A 479 -7.82 -14.81 -5.34
N VAL A 480 -6.72 -14.62 -4.58
CA VAL A 480 -6.51 -15.26 -3.26
C VAL A 480 -7.59 -14.83 -2.29
N GLU A 481 -7.94 -13.55 -2.27
CA GLU A 481 -9.01 -13.02 -1.44
C GLU A 481 -10.36 -13.64 -1.76
N ASP A 482 -10.73 -13.73 -3.03
CA ASP A 482 -11.99 -14.35 -3.46
C ASP A 482 -12.02 -15.84 -3.13
N ALA A 483 -10.87 -16.53 -3.22
CA ALA A 483 -10.77 -17.94 -2.82
C ALA A 483 -10.95 -18.12 -1.30
N ILE A 484 -10.43 -17.22 -0.48
CA ILE A 484 -10.52 -17.27 0.99
C ILE A 484 -11.91 -16.81 1.49
N ASP A 485 -12.58 -15.94 0.75
CA ASP A 485 -13.91 -15.42 1.12
C ASP A 485 -14.96 -16.53 1.30
N ASP A 486 -14.85 -17.58 0.49
CA ASP A 486 -15.69 -18.77 0.57
C ASP A 486 -15.37 -19.67 1.79
N PHE A 487 -14.28 -19.43 2.51
CA PHE A 487 -13.91 -20.17 3.71
C PHE A 487 -14.60 -19.57 4.95
N SER A 488 -15.59 -20.28 5.48
CA SER A 488 -16.44 -19.79 6.59
C SER A 488 -15.96 -20.20 7.99
N GLU A 489 -14.92 -21.01 8.08
CA GLU A 489 -14.40 -21.56 9.34
C GLU A 489 -13.28 -20.67 9.92
N THR A 490 -12.59 -21.15 10.95
CA THR A 490 -11.59 -20.37 11.71
C THR A 490 -10.34 -20.06 10.86
N MET A 491 -9.88 -18.82 10.93
CA MET A 491 -8.70 -18.37 10.22
C MET A 491 -7.79 -17.55 11.15
N ILE A 492 -6.49 -17.87 11.16
CA ILE A 492 -5.46 -17.10 11.86
C ILE A 492 -4.41 -16.70 10.82
N PHE A 493 -4.12 -15.41 10.70
CA PHE A 493 -3.24 -14.96 9.63
C PHE A 493 -2.34 -13.80 10.05
N VAL A 494 -1.15 -13.78 9.47
CA VAL A 494 -0.21 -12.66 9.48
C VAL A 494 -0.32 -11.96 8.14
N SER A 495 -0.52 -10.66 8.13
CA SER A 495 -0.49 -9.87 6.89
C SER A 495 -0.12 -8.42 7.15
N HIS A 496 0.56 -7.80 6.19
CA HIS A 496 0.78 -6.36 6.10
C HIS A 496 -0.15 -5.70 5.08
N ASP A 497 -0.94 -6.47 4.37
CA ASP A 497 -1.94 -5.97 3.42
C ASP A 497 -3.19 -5.49 4.16
N ARG A 498 -3.33 -4.16 4.26
CA ARG A 498 -4.44 -3.51 4.98
C ARG A 498 -5.81 -3.83 4.36
N TYR A 499 -5.89 -4.02 3.05
CA TYR A 499 -7.11 -4.46 2.37
C TYR A 499 -7.52 -5.86 2.81
N PHE A 500 -6.56 -6.75 2.88
CA PHE A 500 -6.78 -8.13 3.33
C PHE A 500 -7.22 -8.17 4.79
N ILE A 501 -6.56 -7.38 5.66
CA ILE A 501 -6.91 -7.30 7.09
C ILE A 501 -8.32 -6.73 7.26
N ASP A 502 -8.64 -5.59 6.61
CA ASP A 502 -9.95 -4.94 6.70
C ASP A 502 -11.09 -5.83 6.18
N ARG A 503 -10.83 -6.66 5.15
CA ARG A 503 -11.82 -7.58 4.59
C ARG A 503 -12.11 -8.78 5.48
N PHE A 504 -11.07 -9.32 6.13
CA PHE A 504 -11.18 -10.63 6.78
C PHE A 504 -11.11 -10.61 8.30
N ALA A 505 -10.41 -9.66 8.93
CA ALA A 505 -10.21 -9.67 10.38
C ALA A 505 -11.49 -9.33 11.14
N THR A 506 -11.85 -10.20 12.09
CA THR A 506 -12.90 -9.97 13.10
C THR A 506 -12.29 -9.75 14.48
N ARG A 507 -11.01 -10.09 14.66
CA ARG A 507 -10.24 -9.97 15.90
C ARG A 507 -8.78 -9.71 15.56
N ILE A 508 -8.08 -8.93 16.36
CA ILE A 508 -6.70 -8.53 16.10
C ILE A 508 -5.82 -8.85 17.31
N TRP A 509 -4.71 -9.53 17.06
CA TRP A 509 -3.62 -9.73 18.00
C TRP A 509 -2.45 -8.83 17.62
N LEU A 510 -2.28 -7.73 18.35
CA LEU A 510 -1.15 -6.81 18.14
C LEU A 510 0.04 -7.26 18.99
N VAL A 511 1.13 -7.65 18.34
CA VAL A 511 2.40 -7.98 18.99
C VAL A 511 3.21 -6.69 19.14
N GLU A 512 3.37 -6.21 20.37
CA GLU A 512 4.10 -4.98 20.68
C GLU A 512 4.86 -5.16 22.02
N ASP A 513 6.12 -4.74 22.08
CA ASP A 513 6.99 -4.79 23.26
C ASP A 513 7.03 -6.15 23.98
N GLY A 514 7.01 -7.23 23.21
CA GLY A 514 7.05 -8.61 23.75
C GLY A 514 5.74 -9.09 24.35
N ARG A 515 4.63 -8.40 24.14
CA ARG A 515 3.29 -8.77 24.58
C ARG A 515 2.31 -8.79 23.42
N ILE A 516 1.18 -9.47 23.63
CA ILE A 516 0.07 -9.44 22.67
C ILE A 516 -1.09 -8.67 23.29
N ILE A 517 -1.53 -7.65 22.58
CA ILE A 517 -2.77 -6.92 22.88
C ILE A 517 -3.86 -7.57 22.04
N ASP A 518 -4.85 -8.13 22.71
CA ASP A 518 -5.99 -8.80 22.10
C ASP A 518 -7.15 -7.82 21.95
N PHE A 519 -7.55 -7.54 20.71
CA PHE A 519 -8.62 -6.61 20.37
C PHE A 519 -9.76 -7.34 19.66
N LEU A 520 -10.96 -7.26 20.24
CA LEU A 520 -12.18 -7.80 19.65
C LEU A 520 -12.81 -6.74 18.75
N GLY A 521 -12.70 -6.91 17.44
CA GLY A 521 -13.24 -5.97 16.46
C GLY A 521 -12.46 -6.00 15.14
N GLY A 522 -12.98 -5.30 14.13
CA GLY A 522 -12.37 -5.17 12.82
C GLY A 522 -11.21 -4.18 12.78
N TYR A 523 -10.52 -4.14 11.64
CA TYR A 523 -9.30 -3.32 11.47
C TYR A 523 -9.56 -1.80 11.61
N ARG A 524 -10.70 -1.31 11.13
CA ARG A 524 -11.04 0.13 11.21
C ARG A 524 -11.24 0.57 12.66
N GLU A 525 -11.99 -0.22 13.43
CA GLU A 525 -12.25 0.05 14.86
C GLU A 525 -10.94 0.01 15.66
N PHE A 526 -10.08 -0.99 15.37
CA PHE A 526 -8.75 -1.08 15.95
C PHE A 526 -7.91 0.17 15.66
N LYS A 527 -7.88 0.62 14.39
CA LYS A 527 -7.11 1.80 13.99
C LYS A 527 -7.58 3.06 14.70
N GLU A 528 -8.87 3.31 14.75
CA GLU A 528 -9.44 4.47 15.45
C GLU A 528 -9.10 4.45 16.95
N GLN A 529 -9.21 3.30 17.58
CA GLN A 529 -8.87 3.17 19.01
C GLN A 529 -7.37 3.40 19.23
N ARG A 530 -6.53 2.85 18.36
CA ARG A 530 -5.06 3.02 18.45
C ARG A 530 -4.64 4.47 18.25
N GLU A 531 -5.23 5.17 17.30
CA GLU A 531 -4.97 6.59 17.07
C GLU A 531 -5.36 7.44 18.31
N ARG A 532 -6.50 7.17 18.92
CA ARG A 532 -6.92 7.85 20.16
C ARG A 532 -5.95 7.58 21.33
N GLN A 533 -5.47 6.35 21.47
CA GLN A 533 -4.49 5.99 22.49
C GLN A 533 -3.15 6.73 22.28
N LEU A 534 -2.62 6.70 21.04
CA LEU A 534 -1.37 7.38 20.70
C LEU A 534 -1.47 8.91 20.91
N GLN A 535 -2.59 9.53 20.58
CA GLN A 535 -2.85 10.95 20.84
C GLN A 535 -2.86 11.26 22.34
N SER A 536 -3.48 10.41 23.14
CA SER A 536 -3.52 10.58 24.59
C SER A 536 -2.12 10.42 25.23
N GLU A 537 -1.35 9.43 24.80
CA GLU A 537 0.03 9.22 25.24
C GLU A 537 0.95 10.36 24.83
N ALA A 538 0.83 10.86 23.60
CA ALA A 538 1.59 12.01 23.12
C ALA A 538 1.28 13.28 23.96
N ALA A 539 0.01 13.50 24.27
CA ALA A 539 -0.41 14.61 25.13
C ALA A 539 0.12 14.47 26.58
N MET A 540 0.15 13.25 27.13
CA MET A 540 0.75 12.99 28.44
C MET A 540 2.26 13.24 28.43
N ARG A 541 2.98 12.70 27.45
CA ARG A 541 4.44 12.91 27.29
C ARG A 541 4.80 14.40 27.12
N GLU A 542 3.96 15.16 26.43
CA GLU A 542 4.16 16.59 26.25
C GLU A 542 3.94 17.35 27.57
N ARG A 543 2.94 16.96 28.39
CA ARG A 543 2.70 17.47 29.73
C ARG A 543 3.87 17.15 30.68
N GLU A 544 4.39 15.92 30.64
CA GLU A 544 5.56 15.50 31.43
C GLU A 544 6.82 16.26 31.02
N LYS A 545 7.07 16.43 29.70
CA LYS A 545 8.21 17.26 29.21
C LYS A 545 8.09 18.72 29.64
N LYS A 546 6.90 19.29 29.65
CA LYS A 546 6.64 20.65 30.13
C LYS A 546 6.84 20.74 31.66
N ALA A 547 6.40 19.73 32.43
CA ALA A 547 6.63 19.66 33.87
C ALA A 547 8.12 19.50 34.19
N ALA A 548 8.84 18.59 33.52
CA ALA A 548 10.27 18.37 33.71
C ALA A 548 11.13 19.59 33.28
N LYS A 549 10.66 20.37 32.28
CA LYS A 549 11.29 21.65 31.92
C LYS A 549 11.06 22.73 32.95
N ALA A 550 9.90 22.71 33.62
CA ALA A 550 9.59 23.62 34.73
C ALA A 550 10.42 23.31 36.00
N GLU A 551 10.75 22.02 36.24
CA GLU A 551 11.61 21.62 37.38
C GLU A 551 13.10 21.87 37.14
N LYS A 552 13.57 21.90 35.88
CA LYS A 552 14.99 22.10 35.53
C LYS A 552 15.43 23.55 35.38
N SER A 553 14.55 24.55 35.50
CA SER A 553 14.95 25.95 35.57
C SER A 553 15.39 26.26 36.99
N PRO A 554 16.66 26.64 37.26
CA PRO A 554 17.08 27.11 38.58
C PRO A 554 16.29 28.37 38.91
N LYS A 555 15.47 28.31 39.95
CA LYS A 555 14.90 29.52 40.54
C LYS A 555 16.02 30.32 41.19
N GLU A 556 16.58 31.28 40.48
CA GLU A 556 17.14 32.44 41.13
C GLU A 556 15.95 33.36 41.49
N ASP A 557 15.48 33.18 42.70
CA ASP A 557 14.49 34.06 43.32
C ASP A 557 15.17 35.41 43.60
N LYS A 558 14.91 36.39 42.71
CA LYS A 558 14.88 37.78 43.12
C LYS A 558 13.41 38.15 43.34
N PRO A 559 13.04 38.68 44.51
CA PRO A 559 11.65 39.02 44.78
C PRO A 559 11.15 40.10 43.84
N LYS A 560 10.32 39.72 42.89
CA LYS A 560 9.56 40.68 42.07
C LYS A 560 8.60 41.43 42.99
N SER A 561 8.67 42.77 42.99
CA SER A 561 7.81 43.63 43.78
C SER A 561 6.34 43.35 43.49
N GLU A 562 5.48 43.39 44.52
CA GLU A 562 4.00 43.17 44.49
C GLU A 562 3.32 43.92 43.33
N ASN A 563 3.82 45.08 42.95
CA ASN A 563 3.32 45.89 41.84
C ASN A 563 3.46 45.26 40.44
N VAL A 564 4.41 44.32 40.21
CA VAL A 564 4.60 43.64 38.91
C VAL A 564 3.63 42.43 38.81
N ARG A 565 3.42 41.72 39.92
CA ARG A 565 2.41 40.63 40.00
C ARG A 565 0.99 41.14 39.77
N ASN A 566 0.64 42.27 40.35
CA ASN A 566 -0.69 42.87 40.16
C ASN A 566 -0.89 43.36 38.72
N ARG A 567 0.10 43.91 38.07
CA ARG A 567 0.01 44.31 36.65
C ARG A 567 -0.08 43.10 35.69
N GLU A 568 0.60 42.00 35.94
CA GLU A 568 0.50 40.76 35.14
C GLU A 568 -0.89 40.11 35.32
N ASN A 569 -1.42 40.10 36.53
CA ASN A 569 -2.78 39.58 36.82
C ASN A 569 -3.88 40.46 36.20
N GLU A 570 -3.75 41.80 36.26
CA GLU A 570 -4.68 42.70 35.56
C GLU A 570 -4.63 42.57 34.04
N LYS A 571 -3.46 42.34 33.45
CA LYS A 571 -3.33 42.07 31.99
C LYS A 571 -4.02 40.75 31.62
N LYS A 572 -3.77 39.69 32.37
CA LYS A 572 -4.43 38.38 32.13
C LYS A 572 -5.93 38.49 32.26
N LYS A 573 -6.44 39.21 33.28
CA LYS A 573 -7.88 39.42 33.50
C LYS A 573 -8.52 40.21 32.35
N LYS A 574 -7.85 41.24 31.84
CA LYS A 574 -8.33 42.01 30.68
C LYS A 574 -8.29 41.25 29.37
N GLU A 575 -7.29 40.39 29.15
CA GLU A 575 -7.24 39.50 27.96
C GLU A 575 -8.34 38.43 28.00
N ARG A 576 -8.62 37.89 29.17
CA ARG A 576 -9.70 36.92 29.41
C ARG A 576 -11.08 37.53 29.17
N GLN A 577 -11.34 38.71 29.73
CA GLN A 577 -12.58 39.47 29.49
C GLN A 577 -12.80 39.79 28.00
N LYS A 578 -11.71 40.08 27.25
CA LYS A 578 -11.80 40.29 25.81
C LYS A 578 -12.16 39.02 25.06
N LYS A 579 -11.65 37.84 25.48
CA LYS A 579 -12.00 36.55 24.87
C LYS A 579 -13.46 36.17 25.17
N ILE A 580 -13.93 36.37 26.40
CA ILE A 580 -15.34 36.14 26.79
C ILE A 580 -16.26 37.00 25.90
N ALA A 581 -16.03 38.30 25.83
CA ALA A 581 -16.83 39.22 25.03
C ALA A 581 -16.80 38.90 23.51
N ALA A 582 -15.69 38.34 23.00
CA ALA A 582 -15.60 37.90 21.62
C ALA A 582 -16.44 36.63 21.35
N LEU A 583 -16.42 35.67 22.27
CA LEU A 583 -17.21 34.43 22.18
C LEU A 583 -18.70 34.70 22.35
N GLU A 584 -19.12 35.59 23.28
CA GLU A 584 -20.49 36.03 23.42
C GLU A 584 -21.03 36.65 22.13
N LYS A 585 -20.25 37.52 21.51
CA LYS A 585 -20.60 38.13 20.25
C LYS A 585 -20.68 37.12 19.08
N GLN A 586 -19.83 36.09 19.11
CA GLN A 586 -19.88 35.01 18.15
C GLN A 586 -21.14 34.15 18.33
N LEU A 587 -21.56 33.89 19.56
CA LEU A 587 -22.80 33.19 19.88
C LEU A 587 -24.03 33.95 19.40
N GLU A 588 -24.11 35.26 19.65
CA GLU A 588 -25.19 36.13 19.13
C GLU A 588 -25.28 36.08 17.61
N GLN A 589 -24.10 36.07 16.93
CA GLN A 589 -24.04 36.00 15.48
C GLN A 589 -24.54 34.65 14.97
N LEU A 590 -24.10 33.55 15.56
CA LEU A 590 -24.53 32.19 15.22
C LEU A 590 -26.05 31.99 15.47
N GLU A 591 -26.61 32.54 16.53
CA GLU A 591 -28.05 32.51 16.79
C GLU A 591 -28.85 33.32 15.75
N SER A 592 -28.33 34.46 15.33
CA SER A 592 -28.90 35.25 14.26
C SER A 592 -28.86 34.51 12.90
N ASP A 593 -27.72 33.86 12.61
CA ASP A 593 -27.55 33.09 11.36
C ASP A 593 -28.42 31.83 11.35
N MET A 594 -28.62 31.18 12.49
CA MET A 594 -29.57 30.07 12.66
C MET A 594 -31.02 30.50 12.46
N ALA A 595 -31.40 31.67 12.98
CA ALA A 595 -32.75 32.22 12.82
C ALA A 595 -33.03 32.68 11.37
N ALA A 596 -31.98 33.05 10.62
CA ALA A 596 -32.07 33.46 9.20
C ALA A 596 -31.97 32.27 8.21
N CYS A 597 -31.61 31.07 8.69
CA CYS A 597 -31.46 29.88 7.85
C CYS A 597 -32.85 29.32 7.48
N PRO A 598 -33.11 29.01 6.19
CA PRO A 598 -34.37 28.37 5.78
C PRO A 598 -34.51 26.99 6.45
N ALA A 599 -35.72 26.69 6.95
CA ALA A 599 -36.02 25.42 7.64
C ALA A 599 -35.82 24.14 6.79
N GLU A 600 -35.60 24.30 5.50
CA GLU A 600 -35.36 23.20 4.54
C GLU A 600 -33.89 22.85 4.38
N ASP A 601 -32.96 23.67 4.87
CA ASP A 601 -31.51 23.45 4.75
C ASP A 601 -30.92 22.80 6.01
N TYR A 602 -31.26 21.53 6.22
CA TYR A 602 -30.87 20.74 7.40
C TYR A 602 -29.34 20.58 7.54
N VAL A 603 -28.58 20.62 6.44
CA VAL A 603 -27.11 20.46 6.47
C VAL A 603 -26.47 21.70 7.08
N LYS A 604 -26.87 22.88 6.62
CA LYS A 604 -26.34 24.16 7.10
C LYS A 604 -26.78 24.45 8.53
N LEU A 605 -28.00 24.06 8.90
CA LEU A 605 -28.51 24.17 10.26
C LEU A 605 -27.71 23.27 11.22
N GLY A 606 -27.32 22.05 10.79
CA GLY A 606 -26.48 21.13 11.55
C GLY A 606 -25.06 21.67 11.78
N GLU A 607 -24.44 22.30 10.77
CA GLU A 607 -23.13 22.93 10.90
C GLU A 607 -23.16 24.13 11.88
N LEU A 608 -24.20 24.96 11.82
CA LEU A 608 -24.37 26.10 12.74
C LEU A 608 -24.62 25.62 14.19
N PHE A 609 -25.35 24.52 14.36
CA PHE A 609 -25.55 23.90 15.70
C PHE A 609 -24.25 23.41 16.31
N GLN A 610 -23.40 22.71 15.54
CA GLN A 610 -22.08 22.25 16.00
C GLN A 610 -21.15 23.42 16.36
N GLN A 611 -21.18 24.50 15.57
CA GLN A 611 -20.39 25.70 15.86
C GLN A 611 -20.88 26.42 17.13
N LYS A 612 -22.17 26.44 17.35
CA LYS A 612 -22.77 27.02 18.58
C LYS A 612 -22.37 26.21 19.82
N GLU A 613 -22.49 24.88 19.78
CA GLU A 613 -22.12 23.97 20.86
C GLU A 613 -20.65 24.11 21.24
N ALA A 614 -19.76 24.16 20.25
CA ALA A 614 -18.32 24.37 20.44
C ALA A 614 -18.00 25.76 21.06
N ALA A 615 -18.71 26.79 20.68
CA ALA A 615 -18.54 28.14 21.24
C ALA A 615 -19.07 28.24 22.68
N GLU A 616 -20.19 27.58 23.00
CA GLU A 616 -20.76 27.46 24.36
C GLU A 616 -19.81 26.70 25.30
N GLU A 617 -19.22 25.59 24.82
CA GLU A 617 -18.25 24.79 25.60
C GLU A 617 -16.97 25.58 25.88
N ALA A 618 -16.46 26.32 24.90
CA ALA A 618 -15.30 27.21 25.07
C ALA A 618 -15.58 28.37 26.05
N LEU A 619 -16.81 28.90 26.07
CA LEU A 619 -17.23 29.94 26.99
C LEU A 619 -17.35 29.42 28.44
N LEU A 620 -17.90 28.22 28.60
CA LEU A 620 -18.05 27.53 29.91
C LEU A 620 -16.68 27.28 30.56
N LEU A 621 -15.71 26.77 29.78
CA LEU A 621 -14.32 26.58 30.23
C LEU A 621 -13.66 27.89 30.70
N LEU A 622 -13.92 29.01 30.03
CA LEU A 622 -13.39 30.32 30.43
C LEU A 622 -14.06 30.87 31.70
N TYR A 623 -15.33 30.55 31.99
CA TYR A 623 -16.01 30.90 33.22
C TYR A 623 -15.55 30.04 34.40
N GLU A 624 -15.39 28.71 34.21
CA GLU A 624 -14.86 27.81 35.25
C GLU A 624 -13.42 28.21 35.67
N GLU A 625 -12.63 28.68 34.74
CA GLU A 625 -11.30 29.21 35.05
C GLU A 625 -11.36 30.58 35.79
N ASP A 626 -12.45 31.32 35.81
CA ASP A 626 -12.60 32.62 36.50
C ASP A 626 -13.06 32.47 37.94
N GLU A 627 -13.73 31.34 38.32
CA GLU A 627 -14.16 31.03 39.68
C GLU A 627 -13.11 30.28 40.54
N GLY A 628 -12.01 29.77 39.95
CA GLY A 628 -10.89 29.07 40.61
C GLY A 628 -9.66 29.96 40.75
#